data_420d3e948e83ac743b243094683b84a7
#
_entry.id   420d3e948e83ac743b243094683b84a7
#
_cell.length_a   1.000
_cell.length_b   1.000
_cell.length_c   1.000
_cell.angle_alpha   90.00
_cell.angle_beta   90.00
_cell.angle_gamma   90.00
#
_symmetry.space_group_name_H-M   'P 1'
#
loop_
_entity.id
_entity.type
_entity.pdbx_description
1 polymer ?
#
loop_
_entity_poly.entity_id
_entity_poly.type
_entity_poly.pdbx_seq_one_letter_code
_entity_poly.pdbx_strand_id
1 'polypeptide(L)'
;EWTSLVKGNNLHRVVLMRDDADKALMIEPYTTTPPLGSPNPRDLWQWMENWQQKTGGQILAIPHNGNLSNGWMFPLVDNFDADNPLDDTYFKSRSRWEPLVEVTQAKGDGEAHPLLSPEDAFADYETWDMGNLDLSKGKTQDMLPGEYARSALKRGLELETSLGNNPYKFGMIGSTDTHTALSAAAENNFFGKTANKEPRPGRSAGIEKTNSELGLKRESWQTVAAGVTAVWAAENTRGHIFDAMQRK
;
A
#
# COMPACT_ATOMS: atom_id res chain seq x y z
N GLU A 1 -2.84 -2.31 10.89
CA GLU A 1 -2.75 -1.43 9.72
C GLU A 1 -2.71 0.04 10.16
N TRP A 2 -1.83 0.83 9.56
CA TRP A 2 -1.78 2.28 9.73
C TRP A 2 -2.51 2.93 8.53
N THR A 3 -3.71 3.43 8.78
CA THR A 3 -4.68 3.83 7.74
C THR A 3 -4.65 5.33 7.47
N SER A 4 -3.51 5.87 7.06
CA SER A 4 -3.39 7.29 6.75
C SER A 4 -4.15 7.66 5.47
N LEU A 5 -5.05 8.61 5.62
CA LEU A 5 -5.84 9.21 4.55
C LEU A 5 -5.70 10.73 4.60
N VAL A 6 -4.92 11.30 3.68
CA VAL A 6 -4.67 12.74 3.64
C VAL A 6 -5.41 13.36 2.47
N LYS A 7 -6.41 14.20 2.78
CA LYS A 7 -7.28 14.81 1.76
C LYS A 7 -7.89 13.76 0.80
N GLY A 8 -8.27 12.59 1.33
CA GLY A 8 -8.79 11.46 0.57
C GLY A 8 -7.74 10.60 -0.15
N ASN A 9 -6.47 11.02 -0.16
CA ASN A 9 -5.37 10.28 -0.79
C ASN A 9 -4.89 9.16 0.12
N ASN A 10 -4.85 7.95 -0.41
CA ASN A 10 -4.46 6.75 0.34
C ASN A 10 -2.95 6.70 0.59
N LEU A 11 -2.57 6.61 1.86
CA LEU A 11 -1.19 6.38 2.29
C LEU A 11 -1.10 5.21 3.29
N HIS A 12 -2.00 4.26 3.20
CA HIS A 12 -2.08 3.11 4.11
C HIS A 12 -0.81 2.24 4.07
N ARG A 13 -0.47 1.66 5.23
CA ARG A 13 0.59 0.65 5.38
C ARG A 13 0.10 -0.49 6.25
N VAL A 14 0.30 -1.72 5.80
CA VAL A 14 0.25 -2.88 6.66
C VAL A 14 1.55 -2.94 7.44
N VAL A 15 1.47 -2.91 8.76
CA VAL A 15 2.63 -2.99 9.65
C VAL A 15 2.71 -4.41 10.19
N LEU A 16 3.80 -5.09 9.88
CA LEU A 16 4.05 -6.48 10.28
C LEU A 16 5.16 -6.54 11.33
N MET A 17 4.91 -7.32 12.38
CA MET A 17 5.86 -7.62 13.43
C MET A 17 6.32 -9.08 13.31
N ARG A 18 7.64 -9.30 13.38
CA ARG A 18 8.24 -10.64 13.39
C ARG A 18 7.90 -11.42 14.67
N ASP A 19 7.82 -10.66 15.75
CA ASP A 19 7.62 -11.17 17.10
C ASP A 19 6.13 -11.36 17.42
N ASP A 20 5.85 -11.95 18.57
CA ASP A 20 4.51 -12.24 19.04
C ASP A 20 3.87 -11.08 19.85
N ALA A 21 2.75 -11.39 20.48
CA ALA A 21 1.97 -10.43 21.25
C ALA A 21 2.76 -9.83 22.43
N ASP A 22 3.70 -10.57 23.01
CA ASP A 22 4.45 -10.10 24.18
C ASP A 22 5.26 -8.84 23.84
N LYS A 23 5.89 -8.80 22.65
CA LYS A 23 6.57 -7.60 22.19
C LYS A 23 5.62 -6.57 21.55
N ALA A 24 4.64 -7.03 20.78
CA ALA A 24 3.69 -6.14 20.14
C ALA A 24 2.91 -5.27 21.13
N LEU A 25 2.58 -5.81 22.31
CA LEU A 25 1.80 -5.14 23.35
C LEU A 25 2.64 -4.24 24.28
N MET A 26 3.97 -4.19 24.14
CA MET A 26 4.82 -3.36 24.99
C MET A 26 4.65 -1.86 24.74
N ILE A 27 4.14 -1.47 23.57
CA ILE A 27 4.00 -0.08 23.16
C ILE A 27 2.64 0.10 22.49
N GLU A 28 1.98 1.22 22.79
CA GLU A 28 0.72 1.60 22.17
C GLU A 28 0.84 1.64 20.64
N PRO A 29 -0.18 1.14 19.90
CA PRO A 29 -0.23 1.23 18.46
C PRO A 29 -0.18 2.67 17.98
N TYR A 30 0.61 2.92 16.93
CA TYR A 30 0.67 4.23 16.30
C TYR A 30 -0.57 4.50 15.46
N THR A 31 -1.21 5.64 15.68
CA THR A 31 -2.42 6.05 14.97
C THR A 31 -2.09 7.08 13.88
N THR A 32 -3.10 7.47 13.12
CA THR A 32 -2.98 8.55 12.12
C THR A 32 -3.44 9.91 12.64
N THR A 33 -3.79 9.98 13.93
CA THR A 33 -4.41 11.17 14.54
C THR A 33 -3.65 11.63 15.79
N PRO A 34 -3.26 12.91 15.89
CA PRO A 34 -2.70 13.47 17.11
C PRO A 34 -3.63 13.33 18.32
N PRO A 35 -3.12 13.18 19.56
CA PRO A 35 -1.69 13.19 19.92
C PRO A 35 -1.01 11.82 19.83
N LEU A 36 -1.74 10.74 19.50
CA LEU A 36 -1.24 9.37 19.53
C LEU A 36 -0.60 8.93 18.20
N GLY A 37 -0.56 9.79 17.22
CA GLY A 37 0.04 9.51 15.92
C GLY A 37 0.01 10.69 14.96
N SER A 38 0.33 10.42 13.71
CA SER A 38 0.41 11.39 12.62
C SER A 38 0.02 10.72 11.30
N PRO A 39 -0.50 11.46 10.33
CA PRO A 39 -0.74 10.94 9.00
C PRO A 39 0.53 10.87 8.12
N ASN A 40 1.67 11.39 8.59
CA ASN A 40 2.92 11.44 7.82
C ASN A 40 3.70 10.11 7.94
N PRO A 41 4.07 9.45 6.82
CA PRO A 41 4.86 8.23 6.86
C PRO A 41 6.22 8.36 7.57
N ARG A 42 6.86 9.53 7.54
CA ARG A 42 8.12 9.76 8.27
C ARG A 42 7.95 9.54 9.77
N ASP A 43 6.82 9.98 10.33
CA ASP A 43 6.53 9.82 11.74
C ASP A 43 6.20 8.36 12.10
N LEU A 44 5.54 7.62 11.19
CA LEU A 44 5.36 6.19 11.33
C LEU A 44 6.72 5.47 11.39
N TRP A 45 7.65 5.79 10.47
CA TRP A 45 8.99 5.18 10.47
C TRP A 45 9.77 5.51 11.73
N GLN A 46 9.65 6.72 12.24
CA GLN A 46 10.24 7.10 13.53
C GLN A 46 9.65 6.32 14.71
N TRP A 47 8.33 6.09 14.69
CA TRP A 47 7.68 5.23 15.69
C TRP A 47 8.17 3.78 15.57
N MET A 48 8.32 3.23 14.36
CA MET A 48 8.86 1.89 14.13
C MET A 48 10.28 1.74 14.66
N GLU A 49 11.14 2.74 14.44
CA GLU A 49 12.49 2.80 15.02
C GLU A 49 12.45 2.74 16.54
N ASN A 50 11.63 3.58 17.16
CA ASN A 50 11.46 3.63 18.62
C ASN A 50 10.90 2.31 19.17
N TRP A 51 9.95 1.70 18.46
CA TRP A 51 9.39 0.41 18.82
C TRP A 51 10.47 -0.67 18.81
N GLN A 52 11.27 -0.75 17.77
CA GLN A 52 12.35 -1.72 17.62
C GLN A 52 13.43 -1.54 18.72
N GLN A 53 13.80 -0.29 19.01
CA GLN A 53 14.76 0.01 20.06
C GLN A 53 14.28 -0.38 21.48
N LYS A 54 13.00 -0.15 21.78
CA LYS A 54 12.43 -0.44 23.09
C LYS A 54 12.12 -1.91 23.32
N THR A 55 11.68 -2.62 22.28
CA THR A 55 11.22 -4.01 22.42
C THR A 55 12.29 -5.03 22.03
N GLY A 56 13.33 -4.62 21.29
CA GLY A 56 14.27 -5.53 20.64
C GLY A 56 13.62 -6.42 19.59
N GLY A 57 12.42 -6.08 19.14
CA GLY A 57 11.69 -6.79 18.08
C GLY A 57 12.10 -6.36 16.69
N GLN A 58 11.46 -6.96 15.68
CA GLN A 58 11.63 -6.61 14.27
C GLN A 58 10.28 -6.27 13.63
N ILE A 59 10.27 -5.24 12.79
CA ILE A 59 9.05 -4.67 12.22
C ILE A 59 9.33 -4.17 10.80
N LEU A 60 8.34 -4.28 9.93
CA LEU A 60 8.35 -3.68 8.59
C LEU A 60 6.98 -3.12 8.24
N ALA A 61 6.91 -2.25 7.24
CA ALA A 61 5.67 -1.73 6.70
C ALA A 61 5.55 -2.03 5.21
N ILE A 62 4.33 -2.27 4.75
CA ILE A 62 4.02 -2.54 3.34
C ILE A 62 2.99 -1.51 2.88
N PRO A 63 3.39 -0.52 2.06
CA PRO A 63 2.46 0.36 1.38
C PRO A 63 1.51 -0.42 0.47
N HIS A 64 0.24 -0.03 0.45
CA HIS A 64 -0.75 -0.64 -0.41
C HIS A 64 -1.71 0.38 -1.02
N ASN A 65 -2.38 0.01 -2.11
CA ASN A 65 -3.25 0.87 -2.90
C ASN A 65 -2.59 2.20 -3.31
N GLY A 66 -1.40 2.14 -3.85
CA GLY A 66 -0.75 3.29 -4.48
C GLY A 66 -1.64 3.94 -5.53
N ASN A 67 -2.39 3.13 -6.30
CA ASN A 67 -3.38 3.56 -7.29
C ASN A 67 -4.51 4.46 -6.76
N LEU A 68 -4.66 4.61 -5.45
CA LEU A 68 -5.67 5.47 -4.80
C LEU A 68 -5.05 6.64 -4.04
N SER A 69 -3.77 6.94 -4.29
CA SER A 69 -3.01 7.97 -3.57
C SER A 69 -2.97 9.33 -4.29
N ASN A 70 -3.48 9.43 -5.50
CA ASN A 70 -3.33 10.61 -6.36
C ASN A 70 -1.89 11.13 -6.43
N GLY A 71 -0.95 10.20 -6.65
CA GLY A 71 0.47 10.48 -6.82
C GLY A 71 1.30 10.57 -5.53
N TRP A 72 0.68 10.44 -4.36
CA TRP A 72 1.35 10.64 -3.08
C TRP A 72 2.10 9.42 -2.55
N MET A 73 1.85 8.22 -3.10
CA MET A 73 2.48 6.99 -2.61
C MET A 73 3.97 6.92 -2.91
N PHE A 74 4.37 7.35 -4.11
CA PHE A 74 5.78 7.34 -4.56
C PHE A 74 6.22 8.74 -4.99
N PRO A 75 6.32 9.70 -4.04
CA PRO A 75 6.60 11.09 -4.36
C PRO A 75 8.05 11.32 -4.81
N LEU A 76 8.26 12.41 -5.56
CA LEU A 76 9.59 12.98 -5.85
C LEU A 76 9.88 14.22 -4.99
N VAL A 77 8.85 14.79 -4.36
CA VAL A 77 8.92 15.92 -3.43
C VAL A 77 8.17 15.56 -2.15
N ASP A 78 8.48 16.20 -1.04
CA ASP A 78 7.76 15.93 0.20
C ASP A 78 6.33 16.49 0.13
N ASN A 79 5.34 15.62 0.23
CA ASN A 79 3.92 16.01 0.18
C ASN A 79 3.42 16.66 1.48
N PHE A 80 4.19 16.56 2.57
CA PHE A 80 3.86 17.13 3.88
C PHE A 80 4.62 18.42 4.17
N ASP A 81 5.72 18.63 3.45
CA ASP A 81 6.53 19.84 3.55
C ASP A 81 7.09 20.17 2.16
N ALA A 82 6.33 20.96 1.41
CA ALA A 82 6.67 21.31 0.03
C ALA A 82 7.96 22.16 -0.10
N ASP A 83 8.38 22.80 0.98
CA ASP A 83 9.62 23.59 1.03
C ASP A 83 10.85 22.70 1.26
N ASN A 84 10.64 21.45 1.71
CA ASN A 84 11.70 20.48 1.90
C ASN A 84 11.64 19.40 0.81
N PRO A 85 12.69 19.26 -0.01
CA PRO A 85 12.81 18.13 -0.94
C PRO A 85 12.94 16.82 -0.16
N LEU A 86 12.66 15.71 -0.82
CA LEU A 86 13.03 14.40 -0.30
C LEU A 86 14.54 14.34 -0.11
N ASP A 87 14.97 14.02 1.10
CA ASP A 87 16.35 13.99 1.52
C ASP A 87 16.88 12.57 1.70
N ASP A 88 18.18 12.46 1.97
CA ASP A 88 18.84 11.20 2.24
C ASP A 88 18.24 10.45 3.44
N THR A 89 17.75 11.18 4.44
CA THR A 89 17.06 10.59 5.61
C THR A 89 15.76 9.92 5.19
N TYR A 90 14.95 10.57 4.33
CA TYR A 90 13.75 9.97 3.77
C TYR A 90 14.08 8.69 2.99
N PHE A 91 15.09 8.74 2.12
CA PHE A 91 15.47 7.60 1.27
C PHE A 91 15.90 6.39 2.09
N LYS A 92 16.76 6.60 3.08
CA LYS A 92 17.25 5.56 3.98
C LYS A 92 16.12 4.97 4.84
N SER A 93 15.28 5.82 5.43
CA SER A 93 14.15 5.37 6.25
C SER A 93 13.17 4.55 5.42
N ARG A 94 12.78 5.04 4.25
CA ARG A 94 11.86 4.32 3.37
C ARG A 94 12.40 2.96 2.94
N SER A 95 13.64 2.91 2.46
CA SER A 95 14.28 1.66 2.03
C SER A 95 14.40 0.64 3.16
N ARG A 96 14.61 1.10 4.40
CA ARG A 96 14.70 0.26 5.60
C ARG A 96 13.36 -0.30 6.02
N TRP A 97 12.33 0.56 6.07
CA TRP A 97 11.05 0.23 6.69
C TRP A 97 10.02 -0.32 5.72
N GLU A 98 10.15 -0.01 4.41
CA GLU A 98 9.24 -0.43 3.36
C GLU A 98 9.97 -1.31 2.32
N PRO A 99 10.40 -2.54 2.70
CA PRO A 99 11.11 -3.43 1.77
C PRO A 99 10.19 -4.01 0.68
N LEU A 100 8.89 -3.97 0.89
CA LEU A 100 7.87 -4.50 0.00
C LEU A 100 6.83 -3.43 -0.33
N VAL A 101 6.14 -3.62 -1.46
CA VAL A 101 4.92 -2.90 -1.82
C VAL A 101 3.87 -3.87 -2.32
N GLU A 102 2.62 -3.65 -1.95
CA GLU A 102 1.49 -4.40 -2.50
C GLU A 102 1.10 -3.81 -3.85
N VAL A 103 1.02 -4.65 -4.88
CA VAL A 103 0.70 -4.24 -6.25
C VAL A 103 -0.69 -4.66 -6.72
N THR A 104 -1.38 -5.53 -5.99
CA THR A 104 -2.76 -5.92 -6.30
C THR A 104 -3.52 -6.35 -5.05
N GLN A 105 -4.78 -5.99 -4.98
CA GLN A 105 -5.73 -6.39 -3.95
C GLN A 105 -7.16 -6.04 -4.39
N ALA A 106 -8.18 -6.30 -3.57
CA ALA A 106 -9.60 -6.09 -3.91
C ALA A 106 -9.95 -4.71 -4.46
N LYS A 107 -9.13 -3.68 -4.22
CA LYS A 107 -9.31 -2.31 -4.71
C LYS A 107 -8.43 -1.99 -5.93
N GLY A 108 -8.14 -2.98 -6.75
CA GLY A 108 -7.51 -2.83 -8.06
C GLY A 108 -6.00 -2.99 -8.08
N ASP A 109 -5.45 -2.89 -9.27
CA ASP A 109 -4.03 -2.99 -9.57
C ASP A 109 -3.26 -1.72 -9.21
N GLY A 110 -2.05 -1.89 -8.71
CA GLY A 110 -1.06 -0.84 -8.42
C GLY A 110 0.30 -1.12 -9.06
N GLU A 111 0.42 -2.13 -9.94
CA GLU A 111 1.68 -2.47 -10.60
C GLU A 111 1.96 -1.59 -11.81
N ALA A 112 1.02 -1.57 -12.76
CA ALA A 112 1.15 -0.90 -14.05
C ALA A 112 -0.11 -0.11 -14.43
N HIS A 113 0.02 0.80 -15.37
CA HIS A 113 -1.10 1.55 -15.95
C HIS A 113 -0.89 1.71 -17.45
N PRO A 114 -1.95 1.62 -18.33
CA PRO A 114 -1.80 1.69 -19.77
C PRO A 114 -1.04 2.91 -20.28
N LEU A 115 -1.24 4.08 -19.66
CA LEU A 115 -0.52 5.31 -20.02
C LEU A 115 0.96 5.31 -19.63
N LEU A 116 1.37 4.46 -18.67
CA LEU A 116 2.76 4.34 -18.21
C LEU A 116 3.49 3.14 -18.79
N SER A 117 2.74 2.16 -19.28
CA SER A 117 3.23 0.89 -19.83
C SER A 117 2.43 0.53 -21.09
N PRO A 118 2.48 1.34 -22.17
CA PRO A 118 1.63 1.17 -23.35
C PRO A 118 1.92 -0.10 -24.16
N GLU A 119 3.10 -0.69 -23.97
CA GLU A 119 3.49 -1.95 -24.63
C GLU A 119 3.04 -3.21 -23.85
N ASP A 120 2.47 -3.04 -22.65
CA ASP A 120 1.98 -4.14 -21.84
C ASP A 120 0.49 -4.37 -22.12
N ALA A 121 0.16 -5.48 -22.76
CA ALA A 121 -1.21 -5.84 -23.11
C ALA A 121 -2.12 -6.10 -21.89
N PHE A 122 -1.56 -6.20 -20.69
CA PHE A 122 -2.30 -6.44 -19.44
C PHE A 122 -2.25 -5.24 -18.49
N ALA A 123 -1.71 -4.09 -18.91
CA ALA A 123 -1.59 -2.92 -18.05
C ALA A 123 -2.95 -2.30 -17.65
N ASP A 124 -4.03 -2.65 -18.33
CA ASP A 124 -5.40 -2.21 -18.03
C ASP A 124 -6.19 -3.23 -17.19
N TYR A 125 -5.54 -4.33 -16.75
CA TYR A 125 -6.21 -5.38 -15.98
C TYR A 125 -6.53 -4.89 -14.56
N GLU A 126 -7.80 -5.02 -14.17
CA GLU A 126 -8.29 -4.65 -12.82
C GLU A 126 -7.96 -3.21 -12.38
N THR A 127 -7.93 -2.28 -13.29
CA THR A 127 -7.56 -0.88 -13.03
C THR A 127 -8.62 -0.14 -12.21
N TRP A 128 -8.20 0.53 -11.13
CA TRP A 128 -8.99 1.47 -10.35
C TRP A 128 -8.32 2.85 -10.42
N ASP A 129 -8.65 3.66 -11.40
CA ASP A 129 -7.99 4.92 -11.72
C ASP A 129 -8.90 6.15 -11.74
N MET A 130 -10.12 6.06 -11.21
CA MET A 130 -11.08 7.18 -11.23
C MET A 130 -10.68 8.35 -10.35
N GLY A 131 -10.00 8.09 -9.23
CA GLY A 131 -9.66 9.11 -8.24
C GLY A 131 -9.02 8.51 -6.99
N ASN A 132 -8.94 9.33 -5.95
CA ASN A 132 -8.44 8.89 -4.64
C ASN A 132 -9.40 7.93 -3.92
N LEU A 133 -9.02 7.46 -2.73
CA LEU A 133 -9.76 6.39 -2.04
C LEU A 133 -11.22 6.76 -1.74
N ASP A 134 -11.49 7.97 -1.32
CA ASP A 134 -12.83 8.43 -0.97
C ASP A 134 -13.59 9.12 -2.13
N LEU A 135 -12.98 9.20 -3.31
CA LEU A 135 -13.47 9.92 -4.50
C LEU A 135 -13.70 11.42 -4.28
N SER A 136 -13.05 12.03 -3.28
CA SER A 136 -13.12 13.49 -3.07
C SER A 136 -12.36 14.27 -4.15
N LYS A 137 -11.49 13.60 -4.91
CA LYS A 137 -10.74 14.19 -6.01
C LYS A 137 -10.55 13.17 -7.15
N GLY A 138 -10.93 13.57 -8.36
CA GLY A 138 -10.65 12.81 -9.58
C GLY A 138 -9.16 12.72 -9.87
N LYS A 139 -8.78 11.71 -10.63
CA LYS A 139 -7.40 11.48 -11.06
C LYS A 139 -7.05 12.30 -12.29
N THR A 140 -5.81 12.77 -12.35
CA THR A 140 -5.20 13.39 -13.52
C THR A 140 -3.94 12.62 -13.93
N GLN A 141 -3.52 12.73 -15.19
CA GLN A 141 -2.43 11.92 -15.73
C GLN A 141 -1.08 12.16 -15.04
N ASP A 142 -0.83 13.37 -14.55
CA ASP A 142 0.39 13.73 -13.82
C ASP A 142 0.51 13.05 -12.45
N MET A 143 -0.59 12.53 -11.89
CA MET A 143 -0.60 11.76 -10.64
C MET A 143 -0.10 10.33 -10.84
N LEU A 144 -0.40 9.72 -12.00
CA LEU A 144 -0.14 8.30 -12.27
C LEU A 144 1.30 7.84 -12.01
N PRO A 145 2.35 8.58 -12.41
CA PRO A 145 3.71 8.14 -12.14
C PRO A 145 4.07 8.00 -10.65
N GLY A 146 3.31 8.63 -9.76
CA GLY A 146 3.48 8.54 -8.30
C GLY A 146 2.64 7.47 -7.63
N GLU A 147 1.95 6.63 -8.40
CA GLU A 147 0.98 5.67 -7.90
C GLU A 147 1.36 4.20 -8.15
N TYR A 148 1.98 3.91 -9.29
CA TYR A 148 2.21 2.55 -9.78
C TYR A 148 3.63 2.08 -9.54
N ALA A 149 3.78 0.83 -9.11
CA ALA A 149 5.05 0.25 -8.68
C ALA A 149 6.12 0.26 -9.77
N ARG A 150 5.79 -0.08 -11.02
CA ARG A 150 6.76 -0.06 -12.13
C ARG A 150 7.29 1.35 -12.40
N SER A 151 6.43 2.36 -12.29
CA SER A 151 6.85 3.76 -12.40
C SER A 151 7.72 4.18 -11.21
N ALA A 152 7.38 3.74 -10.00
CA ALA A 152 8.20 4.00 -8.81
C ALA A 152 9.60 3.40 -8.93
N LEU A 153 9.75 2.17 -9.48
CA LEU A 153 11.05 1.57 -9.74
C LEU A 153 11.89 2.44 -10.70
N LYS A 154 11.30 2.98 -11.78
CA LYS A 154 11.98 3.90 -12.70
C LYS A 154 12.42 5.18 -11.98
N ARG A 155 11.52 5.81 -11.21
CA ARG A 155 11.83 6.98 -10.36
C ARG A 155 12.96 6.70 -9.37
N GLY A 156 12.99 5.51 -8.80
CA GLY A 156 14.06 5.08 -7.90
C GLY A 156 15.43 5.05 -8.58
N LEU A 157 15.51 4.57 -9.82
CA LEU A 157 16.74 4.59 -10.61
C LEU A 157 17.20 6.02 -10.98
N GLU A 158 16.25 6.91 -11.29
CA GLU A 158 16.52 8.32 -11.55
C GLU A 158 17.07 9.03 -10.31
N LEU A 159 16.47 8.78 -9.13
CA LEU A 159 16.93 9.30 -7.85
C LEU A 159 18.30 8.74 -7.47
N GLU A 160 18.56 7.45 -7.71
CA GLU A 160 19.87 6.84 -7.47
C GLU A 160 20.98 7.50 -8.33
N THR A 161 20.65 7.79 -9.59
CA THR A 161 21.59 8.46 -10.51
C THR A 161 21.85 9.91 -10.11
N SER A 162 20.84 10.64 -9.66
CA SER A 162 20.94 12.08 -9.38
C SER A 162 21.38 12.38 -7.95
N LEU A 163 21.00 11.55 -6.96
CA LEU A 163 21.18 11.78 -5.53
C LEU A 163 21.97 10.68 -4.82
N GLY A 164 22.35 9.59 -5.53
CA GLY A 164 23.12 8.49 -4.97
C GLY A 164 22.31 7.49 -4.11
N ASN A 165 21.00 7.67 -3.99
CA ASN A 165 20.12 6.81 -3.18
C ASN A 165 18.82 6.50 -3.90
N ASN A 166 18.32 5.26 -3.70
CA ASN A 166 17.06 4.78 -4.28
C ASN A 166 16.09 4.34 -3.18
N PRO A 167 15.04 5.13 -2.89
CA PRO A 167 14.05 4.79 -1.87
C PRO A 167 13.04 3.74 -2.34
N TYR A 168 13.03 3.37 -3.62
CA TYR A 168 12.04 2.51 -4.26
C TYR A 168 12.60 1.15 -4.69
N LYS A 169 13.66 0.66 -4.04
CA LYS A 169 14.17 -0.71 -4.17
C LYS A 169 13.33 -1.66 -3.31
N PHE A 170 12.14 -2.00 -3.74
CA PHE A 170 11.23 -2.89 -3.02
C PHE A 170 10.95 -4.18 -3.81
N GLY A 171 10.52 -5.23 -3.12
CA GLY A 171 9.85 -6.38 -3.71
C GLY A 171 8.35 -6.11 -3.86
N MET A 172 7.68 -6.84 -4.75
CA MET A 172 6.25 -6.70 -5.03
C MET A 172 5.47 -7.90 -4.49
N ILE A 173 4.32 -7.65 -3.87
CA ILE A 173 3.42 -8.67 -3.36
C ILE A 173 1.98 -8.41 -3.82
N GLY A 174 1.16 -9.45 -3.80
CA GLY A 174 -0.30 -9.33 -3.89
C GLY A 174 -0.96 -9.68 -2.55
N SER A 175 -2.20 -9.22 -2.34
CA SER A 175 -2.99 -9.58 -1.16
C SER A 175 -4.49 -9.55 -1.46
N THR A 176 -5.31 -10.02 -0.53
CA THR A 176 -6.77 -10.06 -0.67
C THR A 176 -7.46 -8.80 -0.13
N ASP A 177 -6.78 -8.05 0.72
CA ASP A 177 -7.40 -6.97 1.51
C ASP A 177 -8.62 -7.43 2.32
N THR A 178 -8.66 -8.72 2.69
CA THR A 178 -9.74 -9.30 3.47
C THR A 178 -9.78 -8.73 4.89
N HIS A 179 -10.98 -8.35 5.34
CA HIS A 179 -11.26 -7.81 6.67
C HIS A 179 -12.13 -8.75 7.51
N THR A 180 -12.31 -9.99 7.06
CA THR A 180 -13.12 -11.02 7.75
C THR A 180 -12.25 -12.01 8.55
N ALA A 181 -10.94 -11.89 8.50
CA ALA A 181 -9.96 -12.86 8.99
C ALA A 181 -10.05 -14.27 8.33
N LEU A 182 -10.87 -14.40 7.28
CA LEU A 182 -11.08 -15.62 6.50
C LEU A 182 -10.52 -15.41 5.08
N SER A 183 -9.22 -15.17 5.00
CA SER A 183 -8.55 -14.91 3.73
C SER A 183 -8.58 -16.15 2.84
N ALA A 184 -9.38 -16.12 1.78
CA ALA A 184 -9.48 -17.18 0.79
C ALA A 184 -9.57 -16.57 -0.62
N ALA A 185 -8.67 -17.01 -1.51
CA ALA A 185 -8.66 -16.65 -2.92
C ALA A 185 -9.29 -17.74 -3.82
N ALA A 186 -9.62 -18.90 -3.27
CA ALA A 186 -10.24 -20.00 -4.01
C ALA A 186 -11.72 -19.70 -4.32
N GLU A 187 -12.13 -19.85 -5.57
CA GLU A 187 -13.51 -19.53 -6.01
C GLU A 187 -14.58 -20.30 -5.24
N ASN A 188 -14.31 -21.57 -4.91
CA ASN A 188 -15.25 -22.43 -4.17
C ASN A 188 -15.27 -22.14 -2.68
N ASN A 189 -14.44 -21.24 -2.19
CA ASN A 189 -14.34 -20.89 -0.76
C ASN A 189 -14.02 -19.40 -0.58
N PHE A 190 -14.65 -18.54 -1.38
CA PHE A 190 -14.42 -17.10 -1.35
C PHE A 190 -15.39 -16.40 -0.39
N PHE A 191 -14.85 -15.69 0.60
CA PHE A 191 -15.64 -14.96 1.60
C PHE A 191 -15.78 -13.46 1.31
N GLY A 192 -15.07 -12.93 0.33
CA GLY A 192 -15.05 -11.50 0.03
C GLY A 192 -14.23 -10.68 1.03
N LYS A 193 -14.20 -9.37 0.80
CA LYS A 193 -13.41 -8.42 1.60
C LYS A 193 -14.04 -8.18 2.98
N THR A 194 -15.35 -8.02 3.04
CA THR A 194 -16.15 -7.73 4.24
C THR A 194 -17.47 -8.46 4.14
N ALA A 195 -18.21 -8.59 5.24
CA ALA A 195 -19.48 -9.33 5.28
C ALA A 195 -20.50 -8.88 4.20
N ASN A 196 -20.55 -7.60 3.86
CA ASN A 196 -21.41 -7.10 2.80
C ASN A 196 -20.90 -7.40 1.37
N LYS A 197 -19.69 -7.94 1.24
CA LYS A 197 -19.08 -8.39 -0.02
C LYS A 197 -19.13 -9.90 -0.20
N GLU A 198 -19.75 -10.62 0.73
CA GLU A 198 -19.96 -12.07 0.60
C GLU A 198 -20.73 -12.41 -0.70
N PRO A 199 -20.46 -13.57 -1.31
CA PRO A 199 -21.18 -14.05 -2.48
C PRO A 199 -22.68 -14.10 -2.23
N ARG A 200 -23.46 -13.39 -3.02
CA ARG A 200 -24.92 -13.32 -2.93
C ARG A 200 -25.53 -12.86 -4.26
N PRO A 201 -26.80 -13.18 -4.55
CA PRO A 201 -27.51 -12.65 -5.70
C PRO A 201 -27.50 -11.11 -5.70
N GLY A 202 -27.23 -10.52 -6.87
CA GLY A 202 -27.20 -9.07 -7.06
C GLY A 202 -25.96 -8.35 -6.50
N ARG A 203 -24.95 -9.08 -6.01
CA ARG A 203 -23.69 -8.49 -5.51
C ARG A 203 -23.04 -7.53 -6.52
N SER A 204 -23.01 -7.92 -7.81
CA SER A 204 -22.37 -7.15 -8.87
C SER A 204 -23.09 -5.85 -9.22
N ALA A 205 -24.38 -5.73 -8.89
CA ALA A 205 -25.21 -4.57 -9.26
C ALA A 205 -25.14 -3.40 -8.25
N GLY A 206 -24.35 -3.53 -7.18
CA GLY A 206 -24.23 -2.51 -6.15
C GLY A 206 -23.31 -1.36 -6.54
N ILE A 207 -23.37 -0.28 -5.76
CA ILE A 207 -22.43 0.84 -5.81
C ILE A 207 -21.50 0.73 -4.61
N GLU A 208 -20.21 0.74 -4.88
CA GLU A 208 -19.17 0.71 -3.85
C GLU A 208 -18.96 2.10 -3.24
N LYS A 209 -18.84 3.10 -4.09
CA LYS A 209 -18.63 4.50 -3.70
C LYS A 209 -19.12 5.42 -4.82
N THR A 210 -19.62 6.58 -4.47
CA THR A 210 -19.96 7.62 -5.45
C THR A 210 -19.64 9.01 -4.92
N ASN A 211 -19.27 9.91 -5.84
CA ASN A 211 -19.27 11.35 -5.64
C ASN A 211 -20.04 11.95 -6.81
N SER A 212 -21.30 12.34 -6.59
CA SER A 212 -22.18 12.86 -7.62
C SER A 212 -21.78 14.25 -8.13
N GLU A 213 -21.10 15.05 -7.30
CA GLU A 213 -20.64 16.39 -7.69
C GLU A 213 -19.52 16.31 -8.74
N LEU A 214 -18.67 15.30 -8.62
CA LEU A 214 -17.57 15.03 -9.56
C LEU A 214 -17.95 14.03 -10.66
N GLY A 215 -19.15 13.46 -10.62
CA GLY A 215 -19.57 12.42 -11.55
C GLY A 215 -18.78 11.11 -11.42
N LEU A 216 -18.14 10.89 -10.27
CA LEU A 216 -17.30 9.72 -10.02
C LEU A 216 -18.11 8.61 -9.36
N LYS A 217 -17.89 7.36 -9.81
CA LYS A 217 -18.61 6.19 -9.30
C LYS A 217 -17.72 4.95 -9.36
N ARG A 218 -17.67 4.19 -8.27
CA ARG A 218 -17.15 2.83 -8.21
C ARG A 218 -18.28 1.85 -8.03
N GLU A 219 -18.32 0.81 -8.84
CA GLU A 219 -19.35 -0.21 -8.81
C GLU A 219 -18.85 -1.48 -8.10
N SER A 220 -19.75 -2.24 -7.47
CA SER A 220 -19.35 -3.42 -6.70
C SER A 220 -18.69 -4.52 -7.54
N TRP A 221 -19.03 -4.63 -8.83
CA TRP A 221 -18.40 -5.59 -9.74
C TRP A 221 -16.91 -5.29 -10.01
N GLN A 222 -16.46 -4.06 -9.80
CA GLN A 222 -15.05 -3.68 -9.94
C GLN A 222 -14.18 -4.16 -8.77
N THR A 223 -14.80 -4.59 -7.66
CA THR A 223 -14.06 -5.20 -6.55
C THR A 223 -13.62 -6.60 -6.94
N VAL A 224 -12.34 -6.82 -7.00
CA VAL A 224 -11.73 -8.06 -7.49
C VAL A 224 -11.39 -9.03 -6.38
N ALA A 225 -11.08 -10.29 -6.74
CA ALA A 225 -10.73 -11.34 -5.78
C ALA A 225 -9.35 -11.14 -5.16
N ALA A 226 -8.48 -10.43 -5.88
CA ALA A 226 -7.16 -10.07 -5.43
C ALA A 226 -6.06 -11.14 -5.55
N GLY A 227 -4.85 -10.73 -5.18
CA GLY A 227 -3.65 -11.53 -5.28
C GLY A 227 -3.30 -12.33 -4.03
N VAL A 228 -2.28 -13.12 -4.16
CA VAL A 228 -1.62 -13.85 -3.07
C VAL A 228 -0.12 -13.61 -3.15
N THR A 229 0.57 -13.85 -2.04
CA THR A 229 2.02 -13.75 -1.95
C THR A 229 2.62 -15.11 -1.62
N ALA A 230 3.70 -15.45 -2.30
CA ALA A 230 4.55 -16.57 -1.95
C ALA A 230 5.96 -16.09 -1.62
N VAL A 231 6.58 -16.69 -0.63
CA VAL A 231 7.95 -16.39 -0.23
C VAL A 231 8.81 -17.63 -0.19
N TRP A 232 10.08 -17.52 -0.57
CA TRP A 232 11.07 -18.58 -0.36
C TRP A 232 11.65 -18.46 1.05
N ALA A 233 11.19 -19.30 1.96
CA ALA A 233 11.64 -19.36 3.35
C ALA A 233 12.28 -20.72 3.66
N ALA A 234 13.24 -20.73 4.59
CA ALA A 234 13.90 -21.97 5.01
C ALA A 234 12.93 -22.94 5.72
N GLU A 235 11.98 -22.37 6.46
CA GLU A 235 10.94 -23.11 7.19
C GLU A 235 9.62 -22.34 7.15
N ASN A 236 8.51 -23.05 7.25
CA ASN A 236 7.19 -22.43 7.38
C ASN A 236 6.93 -22.00 8.84
N THR A 237 7.68 -21.01 9.27
CA THR A 237 7.53 -20.38 10.59
C THR A 237 7.39 -18.87 10.43
N ARG A 238 6.74 -18.19 11.39
CA ARG A 238 6.59 -16.73 11.39
C ARG A 238 7.93 -16.02 11.16
N GLY A 239 8.98 -16.43 11.88
CA GLY A 239 10.29 -15.81 11.77
C GLY A 239 10.90 -15.94 10.38
N HIS A 240 10.93 -17.15 9.82
CA HIS A 240 11.51 -17.37 8.49
C HIS A 240 10.71 -16.72 7.36
N ILE A 241 9.37 -16.66 7.48
CA ILE A 241 8.51 -15.94 6.54
C ILE A 241 8.81 -14.43 6.60
N PHE A 242 8.86 -13.85 7.81
CA PHE A 242 9.22 -12.44 7.98
C PHE A 242 10.61 -12.13 7.41
N ASP A 243 11.61 -12.97 7.73
CA ASP A 243 12.98 -12.81 7.24
C ASP A 243 13.06 -12.89 5.71
N ALA A 244 12.23 -13.75 5.08
CA ALA A 244 12.11 -13.82 3.63
C ALA A 244 11.50 -12.54 3.04
N MET A 245 10.45 -12.01 3.65
CA MET A 245 9.82 -10.75 3.24
C MET A 245 10.77 -9.56 3.42
N GLN A 246 11.57 -9.55 4.47
CA GLN A 246 12.57 -8.49 4.72
C GLN A 246 13.70 -8.50 3.69
N ARG A 247 14.05 -9.68 3.15
CA ARG A 247 15.09 -9.81 2.11
C ARG A 247 14.61 -9.45 0.70
N LYS A 248 13.28 -9.44 0.48
CA LYS A 248 12.59 -9.24 -0.81
C LYS A 248 12.66 -10.44 -1.74
#